data_17689f93cc20b45330ed86c80864481e
#
_entry.id   17689f93cc20b45330ed86c80864481e
#
_cell.length_a   1.000
_cell.length_b   1.000
_cell.length_c   1.000
_cell.angle_alpha   90.00
_cell.angle_beta   90.00
_cell.angle_gamma   90.00
#
_symmetry.space_group_name_H-M   'P 1'
#
loop_
_entity.id
_entity.type
_entity.pdbx_description
1 polymer ?
#
loop_
_entity_poly.entity_id
_entity_poly.type
_entity_poly.pdbx_seq_one_letter_code
_entity_poly.pdbx_strand_id
1 'polypeptide(L)'
;AVDQQLDLARAIRYIRHNASEKHIGKTDIMIAVGFSAGGMNVMQVVADQFGTTNTPDKVYPSYVCDAVDHESADLNVAIPIYGLFVTGLNFTKNPNLPPVFGVVGQKDGLSAMMLPSLPECANIFTDFSFYLAPDAPHGVGLGTGTKGYVDYYTQIAQWPDMAVNFIESRLGLMEKKIDMDSVGFAW
;
A
#
# COMPACT_ATOMS: atom_id res chain seq x y z
N ALA A 1 9.16 7.66 14.92
CA ALA A 1 9.03 6.94 13.68
C ALA A 1 8.93 5.43 13.87
N VAL A 2 9.75 4.80 14.71
CA VAL A 2 9.69 3.33 14.96
C VAL A 2 8.33 2.90 15.52
N ASP A 3 7.76 3.67 16.44
CA ASP A 3 6.47 3.36 17.07
C ASP A 3 5.33 3.27 16.07
N GLN A 4 5.25 4.19 15.11
CA GLN A 4 4.18 4.22 14.11
C GLN A 4 4.16 2.97 13.22
N GLN A 5 5.34 2.42 12.94
CA GLN A 5 5.47 1.18 12.15
C GLN A 5 5.04 -0.04 12.95
N LEU A 6 5.47 -0.11 14.21
CA LEU A 6 5.05 -1.15 15.13
C LEU A 6 3.53 -1.11 15.37
N ASP A 7 2.96 0.09 15.50
CA ASP A 7 1.52 0.29 15.66
C ASP A 7 0.75 -0.22 14.43
N LEU A 8 1.21 0.11 13.20
CA LEU A 8 0.58 -0.39 11.99
C LEU A 8 0.69 -1.92 11.88
N ALA A 9 1.88 -2.47 12.12
CA ALA A 9 2.09 -3.91 12.09
C ALA A 9 1.20 -4.62 13.14
N ARG A 10 1.09 -4.05 14.34
CA ARG A 10 0.23 -4.57 15.38
C ARG A 10 -1.27 -4.44 15.03
N ALA A 11 -1.68 -3.35 14.39
CA ALA A 11 -3.06 -3.20 13.92
C ALA A 11 -3.43 -4.28 12.90
N ILE A 12 -2.54 -4.59 11.94
CA ILE A 12 -2.72 -5.68 10.98
C ILE A 12 -2.86 -7.02 11.69
N ARG A 13 -1.96 -7.31 12.62
CA ARG A 13 -1.99 -8.53 13.45
C ARG A 13 -3.27 -8.63 14.26
N TYR A 14 -3.69 -7.52 14.87
CA TYR A 14 -4.93 -7.46 15.66
C TYR A 14 -6.16 -7.79 14.81
N ILE A 15 -6.23 -7.28 13.59
CA ILE A 15 -7.32 -7.59 12.66
C ILE A 15 -7.32 -9.10 12.36
N ARG A 16 -6.17 -9.69 12.05
CA ARG A 16 -6.07 -11.14 11.79
C ARG A 16 -6.52 -11.97 12.99
N HIS A 17 -6.01 -11.64 14.16
CA HIS A 17 -6.31 -12.37 15.39
C HIS A 17 -7.78 -12.33 15.77
N ASN A 18 -8.44 -11.19 15.59
CA ASN A 18 -9.79 -10.95 16.08
C ASN A 18 -10.89 -11.05 15.02
N ALA A 19 -10.54 -11.35 13.78
CA ALA A 19 -11.50 -11.25 12.68
C ALA A 19 -12.70 -12.18 12.81
N SER A 20 -12.48 -13.40 13.26
CA SER A 20 -13.56 -14.39 13.46
C SER A 20 -14.56 -13.95 14.54
N GLU A 21 -14.08 -13.39 15.63
CA GLU A 21 -14.93 -12.92 16.73
C GLU A 21 -15.66 -11.62 16.40
N LYS A 22 -15.02 -10.73 15.64
CA LYS A 22 -15.53 -9.38 15.38
C LYS A 22 -16.22 -9.24 14.02
N HIS A 23 -16.38 -10.34 13.29
CA HIS A 23 -16.98 -10.34 11.95
C HIS A 23 -16.31 -9.33 10.99
N ILE A 24 -15.00 -9.17 11.10
CA ILE A 24 -14.19 -8.29 10.25
C ILE A 24 -13.72 -9.06 9.02
N GLY A 25 -14.62 -9.38 8.11
CA GLY A 25 -14.29 -9.90 6.78
C GLY A 25 -13.35 -11.12 6.73
N LYS A 26 -12.72 -11.33 5.59
CA LYS A 26 -11.72 -12.38 5.38
C LYS A 26 -10.34 -11.90 5.82
N THR A 27 -9.63 -12.68 6.62
CA THR A 27 -8.30 -12.35 7.15
C THR A 27 -7.14 -12.86 6.33
N ASP A 28 -7.42 -13.71 5.37
CA ASP A 28 -6.47 -14.20 4.38
C ASP A 28 -6.07 -13.13 3.35
N ILE A 29 -6.90 -12.08 3.19
CA ILE A 29 -6.62 -10.95 2.32
C ILE A 29 -6.45 -9.67 3.17
N MET A 30 -5.23 -9.15 3.20
CA MET A 30 -4.88 -7.92 3.92
C MET A 30 -4.31 -6.89 2.96
N ILE A 31 -4.97 -5.75 2.86
CA ILE A 31 -4.57 -4.64 2.01
C ILE A 31 -4.34 -3.42 2.89
N ALA A 32 -3.20 -2.76 2.72
CA ALA A 32 -2.94 -1.51 3.42
C ALA A 32 -2.92 -0.33 2.45
N VAL A 33 -3.73 0.67 2.74
CA VAL A 33 -3.72 1.97 2.05
C VAL A 33 -3.23 3.02 3.04
N GLY A 34 -2.20 3.74 2.68
CA GLY A 34 -1.63 4.78 3.53
C GLY A 34 -1.42 6.09 2.79
N PHE A 35 -1.76 7.20 3.43
CA PHE A 35 -1.62 8.55 2.87
C PHE A 35 -0.44 9.27 3.52
N SER A 36 0.43 9.90 2.74
CA SER A 36 1.56 10.69 3.24
C SER A 36 2.43 9.88 4.21
N ALA A 37 2.56 10.29 5.46
CA ALA A 37 3.25 9.53 6.50
C ALA A 37 2.68 8.12 6.68
N GLY A 38 1.36 7.92 6.51
CA GLY A 38 0.73 6.60 6.50
C GLY A 38 1.21 5.72 5.34
N GLY A 39 1.46 6.31 4.16
CA GLY A 39 2.06 5.60 3.03
C GLY A 39 3.50 5.17 3.32
N MET A 40 4.28 6.03 3.99
CA MET A 40 5.62 5.67 4.47
C MET A 40 5.57 4.50 5.46
N ASN A 41 4.62 4.51 6.40
CA ASN A 41 4.44 3.41 7.36
C ASN A 41 4.08 2.10 6.66
N VAL A 42 3.22 2.15 5.63
CA VAL A 42 2.91 0.98 4.80
C VAL A 42 4.18 0.43 4.17
N MET A 43 5.01 1.27 3.54
CA MET A 43 6.26 0.84 2.92
C MET A 43 7.26 0.27 3.93
N GLN A 44 7.26 0.76 5.15
CA GLN A 44 8.11 0.24 6.22
C GLN A 44 7.66 -1.14 6.71
N VAL A 45 6.34 -1.39 6.79
CA VAL A 45 5.81 -2.73 7.08
C VAL A 45 6.16 -3.68 5.94
N VAL A 46 6.04 -3.24 4.69
CA VAL A 46 6.44 -4.02 3.50
C VAL A 46 7.94 -4.36 3.52
N ALA A 47 8.79 -3.43 3.94
CA ALA A 47 10.24 -3.66 4.05
C ALA A 47 10.62 -4.66 5.15
N ASP A 48 9.69 -5.05 6.00
CA ASP A 48 9.89 -5.97 7.12
C ASP A 48 10.98 -5.54 8.12
N GLN A 49 11.16 -4.25 8.31
CA GLN A 49 12.01 -3.79 9.42
C GLN A 49 11.38 -4.13 10.77
N PHE A 50 10.04 -4.08 10.83
CA PHE A 50 9.22 -4.37 12.00
C PHE A 50 7.94 -5.14 11.63
N GLY A 51 7.95 -5.80 10.47
CA GLY A 51 6.79 -6.46 9.90
C GLY A 51 6.58 -7.88 10.41
N THR A 52 6.65 -8.83 9.51
CA THR A 52 6.21 -10.21 9.73
C THR A 52 7.02 -10.98 10.76
N THR A 53 8.34 -10.73 10.82
CA THR A 53 9.27 -11.47 11.66
C THR A 53 9.74 -10.70 12.89
N ASN A 54 9.53 -9.38 12.90
CA ASN A 54 9.94 -8.53 14.01
C ASN A 54 8.74 -8.14 14.86
N THR A 55 8.83 -8.40 16.14
CA THR A 55 7.84 -8.04 17.15
C THR A 55 8.37 -6.90 18.02
N PRO A 56 7.50 -6.21 18.79
CA PRO A 56 7.93 -5.09 19.63
C PRO A 56 9.04 -5.41 20.62
N ASP A 57 9.16 -6.66 21.10
CA ASP A 57 10.21 -7.09 22.01
C ASP A 57 11.62 -6.98 21.41
N LYS A 58 11.76 -6.99 20.09
CA LYS A 58 13.04 -6.79 19.40
C LYS A 58 13.52 -5.33 19.45
N VAL A 59 12.61 -4.41 19.69
CA VAL A 59 12.88 -2.96 19.82
C VAL A 59 12.83 -2.52 21.26
N TYR A 60 11.90 -3.07 22.03
CA TYR A 60 11.68 -2.75 23.45
C TYR A 60 11.88 -3.99 24.31
N PRO A 61 13.06 -4.20 24.92
CA PRO A 61 13.41 -5.42 25.66
C PRO A 61 12.47 -5.71 26.85
N SER A 62 11.75 -4.73 27.36
CA SER A 62 10.76 -4.88 28.44
C SER A 62 9.36 -5.24 27.94
N TYR A 63 9.14 -5.24 26.63
CA TYR A 63 7.84 -5.60 26.05
C TYR A 63 7.63 -7.11 26.11
N VAL A 64 6.45 -7.49 26.59
CA VAL A 64 6.03 -8.89 26.64
C VAL A 64 5.01 -9.12 25.52
N CYS A 65 5.41 -9.92 24.53
CA CYS A 65 4.53 -10.29 23.41
C CYS A 65 3.30 -11.05 23.91
N ASP A 66 2.15 -10.73 23.32
CA ASP A 66 0.91 -11.45 23.49
C ASP A 66 0.55 -12.28 22.24
N ALA A 67 -0.64 -12.91 22.23
CA ALA A 67 -1.09 -13.74 21.13
C ALA A 67 -1.22 -12.96 19.81
N VAL A 68 -1.53 -11.66 19.87
CA VAL A 68 -1.62 -10.79 18.69
C VAL A 68 -0.26 -10.61 18.02
N ASP A 69 0.81 -10.49 18.78
CA ASP A 69 2.16 -10.30 18.25
C ASP A 69 2.70 -11.50 17.48
N HIS A 70 2.09 -12.66 17.65
CA HIS A 70 2.45 -13.90 16.94
C HIS A 70 1.74 -14.05 15.59
N GLU A 71 0.76 -13.20 15.29
CA GLU A 71 0.14 -13.17 13.96
C GLU A 71 1.08 -12.56 12.90
N SER A 72 0.79 -12.82 11.63
CA SER A 72 1.52 -12.17 10.53
C SER A 72 1.06 -10.73 10.30
N ALA A 73 1.99 -9.83 10.03
CA ALA A 73 1.73 -8.49 9.51
C ALA A 73 1.85 -8.40 7.97
N ASP A 74 1.95 -9.53 7.27
CA ASP A 74 2.06 -9.56 5.81
C ASP A 74 0.86 -8.92 5.13
N LEU A 75 1.14 -8.25 4.03
CA LEU A 75 0.14 -7.63 3.16
C LEU A 75 0.03 -8.40 1.85
N ASN A 76 -1.18 -8.52 1.33
CA ASN A 76 -1.43 -9.04 -0.01
C ASN A 76 -1.29 -7.96 -1.08
N VAL A 77 -1.54 -6.69 -0.73
CA VAL A 77 -1.33 -5.52 -1.58
C VAL A 77 -0.99 -4.30 -0.71
N ALA A 78 -0.06 -3.47 -1.16
CA ALA A 78 0.30 -2.22 -0.51
C ALA A 78 0.03 -1.02 -1.44
N ILE A 79 -0.63 0.02 -0.91
CA ILE A 79 -1.04 1.19 -1.67
C ILE A 79 -0.57 2.47 -0.96
N PRO A 80 0.69 2.88 -1.15
CA PRO A 80 1.20 4.15 -0.64
C PRO A 80 0.73 5.32 -1.52
N ILE A 81 -0.14 6.17 -0.97
CA ILE A 81 -0.63 7.38 -1.61
C ILE A 81 0.24 8.56 -1.16
N TYR A 82 0.93 9.19 -2.10
CA TYR A 82 1.96 10.23 -1.90
C TYR A 82 2.87 10.00 -0.68
N GLY A 83 3.22 8.72 -0.47
CA GLY A 83 4.08 8.23 0.61
C GLY A 83 5.00 7.09 0.17
N LEU A 84 5.27 6.95 -1.13
CA LEU A 84 6.17 5.94 -1.69
C LEU A 84 7.64 6.35 -1.46
N PHE A 85 8.17 5.99 -0.29
CA PHE A 85 9.57 6.18 0.04
C PHE A 85 10.20 4.82 0.29
N VAL A 86 11.24 4.49 -0.47
CA VAL A 86 11.98 3.22 -0.37
C VAL A 86 13.42 3.41 0.06
N THR A 87 13.97 4.61 -0.10
CA THR A 87 15.36 4.92 0.25
C THR A 87 15.64 4.64 1.72
N GLY A 88 16.64 3.83 1.97
CA GLY A 88 17.06 3.44 3.33
C GLY A 88 16.23 2.31 3.95
N LEU A 89 15.24 1.78 3.25
CA LEU A 89 14.52 0.57 3.66
C LEU A 89 15.23 -0.68 3.14
N ASN A 90 15.10 -1.79 3.86
CA ASN A 90 15.71 -3.06 3.49
C ASN A 90 14.65 -4.11 3.17
N PHE A 91 14.30 -4.20 1.90
CA PHE A 91 13.29 -5.12 1.40
C PHE A 91 13.77 -6.57 1.29
N THR A 92 15.08 -6.81 1.37
CA THR A 92 15.63 -8.18 1.28
C THR A 92 15.29 -9.04 2.49
N LYS A 93 14.85 -8.44 3.58
CA LYS A 93 14.44 -9.15 4.79
C LYS A 93 13.01 -9.69 4.71
N ASN A 94 12.19 -9.17 3.80
CA ASN A 94 10.82 -9.65 3.64
C ASN A 94 10.75 -10.66 2.48
N PRO A 95 10.51 -11.96 2.77
CA PRO A 95 10.37 -12.97 1.72
C PRO A 95 9.04 -12.86 0.95
N ASN A 96 8.07 -12.12 1.48
CA ASN A 96 6.69 -12.04 0.98
C ASN A 96 6.36 -10.62 0.52
N LEU A 97 7.19 -10.05 -0.36
CA LEU A 97 6.92 -8.72 -0.90
C LEU A 97 5.58 -8.68 -1.66
N PRO A 98 4.64 -7.85 -1.23
CA PRO A 98 3.35 -7.74 -1.89
C PRO A 98 3.46 -6.94 -3.20
N PRO A 99 2.48 -7.07 -4.11
CA PRO A 99 2.24 -6.09 -5.15
C PRO A 99 2.08 -4.68 -4.57
N VAL A 100 2.65 -3.69 -5.26
CA VAL A 100 2.61 -2.28 -4.81
C VAL A 100 2.00 -1.40 -5.89
N PHE A 101 1.00 -0.59 -5.51
CA PHE A 101 0.42 0.45 -6.35
C PHE A 101 0.66 1.83 -5.71
N GLY A 102 1.63 2.57 -6.24
CA GLY A 102 1.98 3.91 -5.77
C GLY A 102 1.21 5.02 -6.48
N VAL A 103 0.86 6.08 -5.75
CA VAL A 103 0.23 7.28 -6.31
C VAL A 103 0.95 8.53 -5.80
N VAL A 104 1.24 9.46 -6.70
CA VAL A 104 1.78 10.78 -6.33
C VAL A 104 1.25 11.87 -7.24
N GLY A 105 1.13 13.07 -6.72
CA GLY A 105 0.82 14.25 -7.53
C GLY A 105 2.07 14.81 -8.20
N GLN A 106 1.96 15.25 -9.45
CA GLN A 106 3.07 15.87 -10.18
C GLN A 106 3.55 17.17 -9.51
N LYS A 107 2.65 17.92 -8.89
CA LYS A 107 2.96 19.16 -8.13
C LYS A 107 3.09 18.92 -6.62
N ASP A 108 3.17 17.67 -6.20
CA ASP A 108 3.49 17.33 -4.82
C ASP A 108 4.91 17.77 -4.49
N GLY A 109 5.08 18.57 -3.44
CA GLY A 109 6.40 19.04 -3.00
C GLY A 109 7.37 17.92 -2.62
N LEU A 110 6.83 16.71 -2.33
CA LEU A 110 7.62 15.51 -2.02
C LEU A 110 7.90 14.65 -3.26
N SER A 111 7.35 14.99 -4.43
CA SER A 111 7.54 14.21 -5.66
C SER A 111 9.01 14.09 -6.05
N ALA A 112 9.79 15.15 -5.85
CA ALA A 112 11.24 15.16 -6.10
C ALA A 112 12.00 14.12 -5.25
N MET A 113 11.45 13.67 -4.12
CA MET A 113 12.02 12.62 -3.29
C MET A 113 11.52 11.23 -3.67
N MET A 114 10.28 11.12 -4.16
CA MET A 114 9.65 9.84 -4.51
C MET A 114 9.99 9.38 -5.93
N LEU A 115 9.94 10.29 -6.91
CA LEU A 115 10.12 9.94 -8.33
C LEU A 115 11.49 9.33 -8.65
N PRO A 116 12.63 9.78 -8.07
CA PRO A 116 13.92 9.15 -8.29
C PRO A 116 14.01 7.69 -7.82
N SER A 117 13.14 7.29 -6.89
CA SER A 117 13.10 5.90 -6.37
C SER A 117 12.31 4.93 -7.26
N LEU A 118 11.62 5.39 -8.30
CA LEU A 118 10.81 4.51 -9.15
C LEU A 118 11.60 3.38 -9.83
N PRO A 119 12.81 3.61 -10.38
CA PRO A 119 13.61 2.51 -10.93
C PRO A 119 13.99 1.48 -9.86
N GLU A 120 14.27 1.92 -8.63
CA GLU A 120 14.56 1.04 -7.51
C GLU A 120 13.32 0.21 -7.14
N CYS A 121 12.14 0.83 -7.06
CA CYS A 121 10.88 0.13 -6.83
C CYS A 121 10.62 -0.95 -7.90
N ALA A 122 10.85 -0.63 -9.18
CA ALA A 122 10.66 -1.59 -10.27
C ALA A 122 11.64 -2.78 -10.21
N ASN A 123 12.80 -2.60 -9.58
CA ASN A 123 13.76 -3.68 -9.35
C ASN A 123 13.45 -4.52 -8.11
N ILE A 124 12.87 -3.90 -7.07
CA ILE A 124 12.55 -4.56 -5.79
C ILE A 124 11.27 -5.38 -5.92
N PHE A 125 10.21 -4.78 -6.47
CA PHE A 125 8.88 -5.38 -6.53
C PHE A 125 8.67 -6.05 -7.89
N THR A 126 8.35 -7.33 -7.88
CA THR A 126 8.00 -8.07 -9.10
C THR A 126 6.69 -7.60 -9.72
N ASP A 127 5.82 -6.99 -8.91
CA ASP A 127 4.55 -6.42 -9.34
C ASP A 127 4.43 -5.00 -8.77
N PHE A 128 4.75 -4.02 -9.61
CA PHE A 128 4.77 -2.62 -9.27
C PHE A 128 4.02 -1.80 -10.30
N SER A 129 3.08 -0.99 -9.85
CA SER A 129 2.39 0.02 -10.66
C SER A 129 2.47 1.38 -9.98
N PHE A 130 2.48 2.42 -10.80
CA PHE A 130 2.62 3.78 -10.31
C PHE A 130 1.75 4.74 -11.11
N TYR A 131 1.03 5.61 -10.41
CA TYR A 131 0.24 6.67 -11.02
C TYR A 131 0.78 8.05 -10.62
N LEU A 132 1.28 8.78 -11.61
CA LEU A 132 1.65 10.18 -11.48
C LEU A 132 0.48 11.04 -11.92
N ALA A 133 -0.26 11.60 -10.97
CA ALA A 133 -1.42 12.43 -11.25
C ALA A 133 -1.00 13.83 -11.70
N PRO A 134 -1.35 14.27 -12.93
CA PRO A 134 -1.02 15.60 -13.41
C PRO A 134 -1.58 16.69 -12.49
N ASP A 135 -0.80 17.73 -12.29
CA ASP A 135 -1.16 18.95 -11.55
C ASP A 135 -1.58 18.78 -10.07
N ALA A 136 -1.65 17.57 -9.54
CA ALA A 136 -2.07 17.31 -8.18
C ALA A 136 -0.96 17.66 -7.17
N PRO A 137 -1.25 18.43 -6.11
CA PRO A 137 -0.33 18.67 -5.00
C PRO A 137 -0.38 17.55 -3.96
N HIS A 138 0.36 17.73 -2.85
CA HIS A 138 0.31 16.84 -1.70
C HIS A 138 -1.04 16.91 -0.97
N GLY A 139 -1.46 15.79 -0.37
CA GLY A 139 -2.55 15.78 0.62
C GLY A 139 -3.97 15.84 0.04
N VAL A 140 -4.15 15.52 -1.23
CA VAL A 140 -5.45 15.63 -1.92
C VAL A 140 -6.46 14.51 -1.58
N GLY A 141 -6.07 13.52 -0.79
CA GLY A 141 -6.96 12.43 -0.37
C GLY A 141 -7.51 11.63 -1.56
N LEU A 142 -8.82 11.49 -1.61
CA LEU A 142 -9.51 10.79 -2.72
C LEU A 142 -9.59 11.63 -4.02
N GLY A 143 -9.17 12.90 -3.99
CA GLY A 143 -9.31 13.81 -5.12
C GLY A 143 -10.74 14.29 -5.38
N THR A 144 -11.71 13.79 -4.60
CA THR A 144 -13.14 14.13 -4.74
C THR A 144 -13.56 15.38 -3.98
N GLY A 145 -12.63 16.12 -3.53
CA GLY A 145 -12.59 17.32 -2.73
C GLY A 145 -13.87 18.01 -2.32
N THR A 146 -13.82 18.59 -1.15
CA THR A 146 -14.75 19.64 -0.72
C THR A 146 -14.47 20.93 -1.50
N LYS A 147 -15.53 21.72 -1.66
CA LYS A 147 -15.61 23.08 -2.20
C LYS A 147 -14.25 23.77 -2.45
N GLY A 148 -13.87 23.91 -3.72
CA GLY A 148 -12.65 24.62 -4.15
C GLY A 148 -11.50 23.75 -4.64
N TYR A 149 -11.58 22.44 -4.49
CA TYR A 149 -10.55 21.51 -4.97
C TYR A 149 -11.01 20.66 -6.17
N VAL A 150 -12.29 20.68 -6.51
CA VAL A 150 -12.91 19.72 -7.44
C VAL A 150 -12.36 19.83 -8.85
N ASP A 151 -12.09 21.04 -9.33
CA ASP A 151 -11.69 21.27 -10.73
C ASP A 151 -10.22 20.99 -11.00
N TYR A 152 -9.37 21.09 -9.99
CA TYR A 152 -7.92 20.90 -10.13
C TYR A 152 -7.48 19.44 -10.00
N TYR A 153 -8.29 18.58 -9.40
CA TYR A 153 -7.84 17.25 -8.98
C TYR A 153 -8.62 16.10 -9.59
N THR A 154 -9.41 16.36 -10.64
CA THR A 154 -10.20 15.33 -11.32
C THR A 154 -9.36 14.15 -11.80
N GLN A 155 -8.12 14.38 -12.18
CA GLN A 155 -7.24 13.29 -12.62
C GLN A 155 -6.79 12.42 -11.47
N ILE A 156 -6.43 13.00 -10.32
CA ILE A 156 -6.05 12.18 -9.17
C ILE A 156 -7.25 11.42 -8.60
N ALA A 157 -8.47 11.92 -8.76
CA ALA A 157 -9.68 11.23 -8.33
C ALA A 157 -9.90 9.86 -9.01
N GLN A 158 -9.13 9.53 -10.04
CA GLN A 158 -9.15 8.21 -10.69
C GLN A 158 -8.38 7.15 -9.92
N TRP A 159 -7.48 7.54 -9.00
CA TRP A 159 -6.64 6.56 -8.32
C TRP A 159 -7.41 5.49 -7.53
N PRO A 160 -8.57 5.75 -6.90
CA PRO A 160 -9.30 4.69 -6.20
C PRO A 160 -9.76 3.57 -7.14
N ASP A 161 -10.32 3.93 -8.30
CA ASP A 161 -10.73 2.95 -9.31
C ASP A 161 -9.54 2.19 -9.88
N MET A 162 -8.42 2.88 -10.13
CA MET A 162 -7.16 2.24 -10.54
C MET A 162 -6.64 1.27 -9.49
N ALA A 163 -6.72 1.65 -8.21
CA ALA A 163 -6.31 0.80 -7.09
C ALA A 163 -7.20 -0.43 -6.96
N VAL A 164 -8.53 -0.27 -7.10
CA VAL A 164 -9.48 -1.40 -7.08
C VAL A 164 -9.18 -2.36 -8.22
N ASN A 165 -9.02 -1.88 -9.45
CA ASN A 165 -8.65 -2.71 -10.59
C ASN A 165 -7.31 -3.43 -10.38
N PHE A 166 -6.32 -2.75 -9.80
CA PHE A 166 -5.03 -3.36 -9.44
C PHE A 166 -5.21 -4.49 -8.44
N ILE A 167 -5.94 -4.26 -7.34
CA ILE A 167 -6.23 -5.25 -6.30
C ILE A 167 -6.93 -6.46 -6.90
N GLU A 168 -8.04 -6.25 -7.60
CA GLU A 168 -8.85 -7.32 -8.18
C GLU A 168 -8.04 -8.20 -9.12
N SER A 169 -7.20 -7.58 -9.97
CA SER A 169 -6.37 -8.33 -10.92
C SER A 169 -5.30 -9.19 -10.22
N ARG A 170 -4.78 -8.76 -9.06
CA ARG A 170 -3.73 -9.48 -8.31
C ARG A 170 -4.29 -10.55 -7.41
N LEU A 171 -5.51 -10.36 -6.92
CA LEU A 171 -6.19 -11.33 -6.07
C LEU A 171 -7.04 -12.34 -6.86
N GLY A 172 -7.04 -12.25 -8.20
CA GLY A 172 -7.84 -13.13 -9.06
C GLY A 172 -9.35 -12.90 -8.89
N LEU A 173 -9.76 -11.69 -8.45
CA LEU A 173 -11.16 -11.34 -8.23
C LEU A 173 -11.84 -10.79 -9.50
N MET A 174 -11.06 -10.49 -10.53
CA MET A 174 -11.62 -10.06 -11.83
C MET A 174 -12.31 -11.26 -12.48
N GLU A 175 -13.62 -11.19 -12.60
CA GLU A 175 -14.31 -11.99 -13.62
C GLU A 175 -13.74 -11.61 -14.99
N LYS A 176 -13.51 -12.60 -15.88
CA LYS A 176 -13.10 -12.33 -17.27
C LYS A 176 -14.25 -11.54 -17.95
N LYS A 177 -14.19 -10.21 -17.84
CA LYS A 177 -15.21 -9.32 -18.42
C LYS A 177 -15.04 -9.09 -19.92
N ILE A 178 -13.93 -9.55 -20.52
CA ILE A 178 -13.66 -9.38 -21.95
C ILE A 178 -13.31 -10.75 -22.50
N ASP A 179 -14.27 -11.36 -23.21
CA ASP A 179 -13.98 -12.43 -24.14
C ASP A 179 -13.28 -11.79 -25.36
N MET A 180 -11.96 -11.84 -25.37
CA MET A 180 -11.15 -11.28 -26.47
C MET A 180 -11.42 -11.99 -27.79
N ASP A 181 -11.97 -13.20 -27.74
CA ASP A 181 -12.38 -13.93 -28.94
C ASP A 181 -13.67 -13.37 -29.57
N SER A 182 -14.43 -12.59 -28.80
CA SER A 182 -15.63 -11.89 -29.28
C SER A 182 -15.34 -10.51 -29.89
N VAL A 183 -14.15 -9.97 -29.68
CA VAL A 183 -13.71 -8.70 -30.27
C VAL A 183 -12.98 -9.03 -31.57
N GLY A 184 -13.72 -9.16 -32.64
CA GLY A 184 -13.18 -9.35 -33.97
C GLY A 184 -12.35 -8.15 -34.40
N PHE A 185 -11.02 -8.19 -34.22
CA PHE A 185 -10.11 -7.34 -34.98
C PHE A 185 -9.93 -7.99 -36.36
N ALA A 186 -10.63 -7.46 -37.37
CA ALA A 186 -10.27 -7.71 -38.75
C ALA A 186 -8.98 -6.90 -39.05
N TRP A 187 -7.89 -7.60 -39.32
CA TRP A 187 -6.66 -7.05 -39.87
C TRP A 187 -6.78 -6.94 -41.39
#